data_9f8cbf99cc5ad29f0b995b27df5995b2
#
_entry.id   9f8cbf99cc5ad29f0b995b27df5995b2
#
_cell.length_a   1.000
_cell.length_b   1.000
_cell.length_c   1.000
_cell.angle_alpha   90.00
_cell.angle_beta   90.00
_cell.angle_gamma   90.00
#
_symmetry.space_group_name_H-M   'P 1'
#
loop_
_entity.id
_entity.type
_entity.pdbx_description
1 polymer ?
#
loop_
_entity_poly.entity_id
_entity_poly.type
_entity_poly.pdbx_seq_one_letter_code
_entity_poly.pdbx_strand_id
1 'polypeptide(L)'
;KVEGDIGESKKLVADKDIDLAINFPENFDKEVAEYKTGEGEAPQIEIYYNSANEESQASYKKVYDILDKYETELSNKFDVNANEKTSYDLANKEDMTGKLFGSLLPMLLIIFIWSGCMSVAPESIAGEKERGTIATLLVTPMSRQALALGKILALSIIAFLSGVSSFVGTFASLPAMYQGMESGVNTAFYGAKDFAYLFIIIISTTILMVAVISVLSAFAKSVKEATTLISPLMVVIMVMTFLPMFSKGDSETPITLFLLPIYNSILCMNKIFTFSYSNIDVLIAVAANIVYTGVLVLVLTKMFDSEKIMFSK
;
A
#
# COMPACT_ATOMS: atom_id res chain seq x y z
N LYS A 1 -22.09 20.46 7.31
CA LYS A 1 -23.45 20.18 6.88
C LYS A 1 -23.75 21.12 5.71
N VAL A 2 -23.97 20.56 4.54
CA VAL A 2 -24.39 21.31 3.35
C VAL A 2 -25.84 20.87 3.09
N GLU A 3 -26.76 21.82 3.05
CA GLU A 3 -28.13 21.59 2.58
C GLU A 3 -28.16 21.94 1.08
N GLY A 4 -28.45 20.95 0.24
CA GLY A 4 -28.44 21.12 -1.21
C GLY A 4 -29.28 20.07 -1.93
N ASP A 5 -29.32 20.15 -3.24
CA ASP A 5 -29.99 19.17 -4.08
C ASP A 5 -29.34 17.79 -3.91
N ILE A 6 -30.17 16.76 -3.74
CA ILE A 6 -29.69 15.39 -3.54
C ILE A 6 -28.89 14.87 -4.76
N GLY A 7 -29.23 15.34 -5.96
CA GLY A 7 -28.52 14.97 -7.18
C GLY A 7 -27.08 15.51 -7.21
N GLU A 8 -26.87 16.74 -6.75
CA GLU A 8 -25.55 17.33 -6.61
C GLU A 8 -24.77 16.66 -5.48
N SER A 9 -25.42 16.40 -4.34
CA SER A 9 -24.82 15.71 -3.21
C SER A 9 -24.34 14.30 -3.56
N LYS A 10 -25.10 13.53 -4.37
CA LYS A 10 -24.68 12.21 -4.87
C LYS A 10 -23.42 12.29 -5.72
N LYS A 11 -23.28 13.33 -6.56
CA LYS A 11 -22.04 13.52 -7.34
C LYS A 11 -20.86 13.82 -6.45
N LEU A 12 -21.01 14.68 -5.45
CA LEU A 12 -19.94 14.99 -4.50
C LEU A 12 -19.49 13.76 -3.69
N VAL A 13 -20.40 12.84 -3.35
CA VAL A 13 -20.05 11.54 -2.73
C VAL A 13 -19.29 10.65 -3.72
N ALA A 14 -19.74 10.57 -4.98
CA ALA A 14 -19.07 9.77 -6.00
C ALA A 14 -17.66 10.32 -6.29
N ASP A 15 -17.49 11.65 -6.33
CA ASP A 15 -16.22 12.35 -6.55
C ASP A 15 -15.32 12.38 -5.29
N LYS A 16 -15.82 11.85 -4.15
CA LYS A 16 -15.12 11.79 -2.85
C LYS A 16 -14.90 13.15 -2.17
N ASP A 17 -15.62 14.17 -2.58
CA ASP A 17 -15.57 15.51 -1.98
C ASP A 17 -16.32 15.59 -0.64
N ILE A 18 -17.31 14.70 -0.44
CA ILE A 18 -18.04 14.52 0.83
C ILE A 18 -18.20 13.03 1.14
N ASP A 19 -18.29 12.69 2.43
CA ASP A 19 -18.37 11.30 2.89
C ASP A 19 -19.73 10.67 2.67
N LEU A 20 -20.81 11.41 2.93
CA LEU A 20 -22.17 10.91 2.90
C LEU A 20 -23.14 11.95 2.34
N ALA A 21 -24.20 11.48 1.69
CA ALA A 21 -25.41 12.25 1.44
C ALA A 21 -26.59 11.52 2.07
N ILE A 22 -27.36 12.23 2.92
CA ILE A 22 -28.53 11.67 3.58
C ILE A 22 -29.75 12.42 3.04
N ASN A 23 -30.70 11.66 2.52
CA ASN A 23 -31.97 12.18 2.01
C ASN A 23 -33.09 11.81 2.97
N PHE A 24 -33.74 12.83 3.53
CA PHE A 24 -34.97 12.70 4.29
C PHE A 24 -36.13 13.10 3.39
N PRO A 25 -37.23 12.33 3.33
CA PRO A 25 -38.43 12.74 2.61
C PRO A 25 -38.97 14.08 3.12
N GLU A 26 -39.63 14.84 2.24
CA GLU A 26 -40.40 15.99 2.67
C GLU A 26 -41.51 15.52 3.63
N ASN A 27 -41.67 16.17 4.77
CA ASN A 27 -42.61 15.80 5.83
C ASN A 27 -42.33 14.49 6.58
N PHE A 28 -41.05 13.99 6.58
CA PHE A 28 -40.65 12.79 7.27
C PHE A 28 -41.22 12.66 8.69
N ASP A 29 -41.15 13.72 9.50
CA ASP A 29 -41.66 13.73 10.88
C ASP A 29 -43.17 13.43 10.96
N LYS A 30 -43.97 13.93 10.00
CA LYS A 30 -45.42 13.67 9.93
C LYS A 30 -45.69 12.23 9.48
N GLU A 31 -44.98 11.77 8.46
CA GLU A 31 -45.15 10.43 7.93
C GLU A 31 -44.78 9.37 8.99
N VAL A 32 -43.68 9.56 9.73
CA VAL A 32 -43.28 8.69 10.86
C VAL A 32 -44.32 8.73 12.00
N ALA A 33 -44.90 9.93 12.29
CA ALA A 33 -45.92 10.04 13.33
C ALA A 33 -47.23 9.35 12.96
N GLU A 34 -47.64 9.41 11.70
CA GLU A 34 -48.89 8.84 11.18
C GLU A 34 -48.75 7.36 10.81
N TYR A 35 -47.54 6.87 10.52
CA TYR A 35 -47.30 5.49 10.10
C TYR A 35 -47.60 4.50 11.22
N LYS A 36 -48.35 3.47 10.88
CA LYS A 36 -48.63 2.32 11.77
C LYS A 36 -47.87 1.11 11.25
N THR A 37 -47.03 0.54 12.09
CA THR A 37 -46.23 -0.64 11.74
C THR A 37 -47.09 -1.76 11.16
N GLY A 38 -46.79 -2.16 9.93
CA GLY A 38 -47.53 -3.19 9.20
C GLY A 38 -48.68 -2.70 8.29
N GLU A 39 -48.95 -1.39 8.23
CA GLU A 39 -49.91 -0.79 7.32
C GLU A 39 -49.21 0.02 6.20
N GLY A 40 -48.82 -0.62 5.09
CA GLY A 40 -48.18 0.03 3.94
C GLY A 40 -46.65 0.06 4.02
N GLU A 41 -46.01 0.89 3.16
CA GLU A 41 -44.57 1.06 3.13
C GLU A 41 -44.17 2.12 4.17
N ALA A 42 -43.15 1.85 4.97
CA ALA A 42 -42.61 2.80 5.95
C ALA A 42 -41.90 3.96 5.24
N PRO A 43 -41.92 5.20 5.83
CA PRO A 43 -41.07 6.28 5.34
C PRO A 43 -39.61 5.88 5.30
N GLN A 44 -38.89 6.20 4.21
CA GLN A 44 -37.54 5.74 4.03
C GLN A 44 -36.52 6.88 4.16
N ILE A 45 -35.44 6.61 4.88
CA ILE A 45 -34.24 7.45 4.88
C ILE A 45 -33.24 6.80 3.93
N GLU A 46 -32.73 7.59 2.99
CA GLU A 46 -31.75 7.13 2.03
C GLU A 46 -30.36 7.69 2.42
N ILE A 47 -29.38 6.80 2.59
CA ILE A 47 -27.99 7.16 2.88
C ILE A 47 -27.13 6.71 1.69
N TYR A 48 -26.57 7.68 0.97
CA TYR A 48 -25.67 7.44 -0.15
C TYR A 48 -24.23 7.57 0.31
N TYR A 49 -23.39 6.62 -0.08
CA TYR A 49 -21.98 6.54 0.30
C TYR A 49 -21.14 5.98 -0.86
N ASN A 50 -19.82 6.00 -0.71
CA ASN A 50 -18.86 5.41 -1.65
C ASN A 50 -18.05 4.35 -0.92
N SER A 51 -18.30 3.07 -1.19
CA SER A 51 -17.61 1.95 -0.52
C SER A 51 -16.13 1.84 -0.85
N ALA A 52 -15.66 2.50 -1.89
CA ALA A 52 -14.26 2.59 -2.25
C ALA A 52 -13.50 3.66 -1.45
N ASN A 53 -14.21 4.58 -0.77
CA ASN A 53 -13.65 5.55 0.16
C ASN A 53 -13.85 5.06 1.61
N GLU A 54 -12.75 4.91 2.37
CA GLU A 54 -12.80 4.36 3.74
C GLU A 54 -13.52 5.30 4.72
N GLU A 55 -13.38 6.62 4.56
CA GLU A 55 -14.08 7.62 5.38
C GLU A 55 -15.58 7.58 5.13
N SER A 56 -15.98 7.53 3.86
CA SER A 56 -17.36 7.39 3.45
C SER A 56 -17.98 6.10 4.02
N GLN A 57 -17.27 4.98 3.91
CA GLN A 57 -17.73 3.69 4.45
C GLN A 57 -17.82 3.70 5.99
N ALA A 58 -16.83 4.29 6.68
CA ALA A 58 -16.84 4.40 8.14
C ALA A 58 -17.94 5.34 8.64
N SER A 59 -18.16 6.44 7.94
CA SER A 59 -19.22 7.41 8.23
C SER A 59 -20.59 6.80 7.98
N TYR A 60 -20.77 6.08 6.86
CA TYR A 60 -21.99 5.33 6.56
C TYR A 60 -22.33 4.36 7.71
N LYS A 61 -21.38 3.52 8.11
CA LYS A 61 -21.61 2.55 9.18
C LYS A 61 -22.05 3.21 10.49
N LYS A 62 -21.40 4.31 10.88
CA LYS A 62 -21.77 5.04 12.11
C LYS A 62 -23.18 5.62 12.05
N VAL A 63 -23.51 6.25 10.91
CA VAL A 63 -24.84 6.88 10.75
C VAL A 63 -25.91 5.81 10.64
N TYR A 64 -25.64 4.72 9.88
CA TYR A 64 -26.54 3.60 9.77
C TYR A 64 -26.84 2.98 11.13
N ASP A 65 -25.80 2.67 11.94
CA ASP A 65 -25.96 2.08 13.28
C ASP A 65 -26.79 2.99 14.23
N ILE A 66 -26.65 4.33 14.07
CA ILE A 66 -27.45 5.29 14.84
C ILE A 66 -28.91 5.26 14.39
N LEU A 67 -29.15 5.32 13.10
CA LEU A 67 -30.53 5.35 12.57
C LEU A 67 -31.26 4.01 12.77
N ASP A 68 -30.59 2.88 12.59
CA ASP A 68 -31.10 1.54 12.85
C ASP A 68 -31.54 1.38 14.32
N LYS A 69 -30.74 1.94 15.24
CA LYS A 69 -31.09 1.99 16.64
C LYS A 69 -32.33 2.85 16.90
N TYR A 70 -32.44 4.03 16.28
CA TYR A 70 -33.62 4.88 16.39
C TYR A 70 -34.86 4.24 15.74
N GLU A 71 -34.69 3.57 14.62
CA GLU A 71 -35.74 2.77 13.96
C GLU A 71 -36.30 1.73 14.95
N THR A 72 -35.42 0.97 15.59
CA THR A 72 -35.82 -0.05 16.60
C THR A 72 -36.52 0.61 17.81
N GLU A 73 -35.97 1.73 18.34
CA GLU A 73 -36.57 2.47 19.46
C GLU A 73 -37.95 3.04 19.13
N LEU A 74 -38.20 3.41 17.88
CA LEU A 74 -39.49 3.90 17.38
C LEU A 74 -40.42 2.79 16.90
N SER A 75 -40.12 1.53 17.18
CA SER A 75 -40.92 0.37 16.77
C SER A 75 -41.04 0.22 15.24
N ASN A 76 -39.93 0.43 14.54
CA ASN A 76 -39.81 0.29 13.08
C ASN A 76 -40.80 1.19 12.32
N LYS A 77 -40.89 2.47 12.71
CA LYS A 77 -41.74 3.44 12.05
C LYS A 77 -41.14 4.09 10.81
N PHE A 78 -39.90 3.79 10.51
CA PHE A 78 -39.21 4.18 9.26
C PHE A 78 -38.20 3.09 8.90
N ASP A 79 -37.75 3.08 7.67
CA ASP A 79 -36.73 2.17 7.18
C ASP A 79 -35.50 2.95 6.67
N VAL A 80 -34.31 2.34 6.77
CA VAL A 80 -33.06 2.92 6.25
C VAL A 80 -32.58 2.08 5.07
N ASN A 81 -32.44 2.68 3.89
CA ASN A 81 -31.95 2.03 2.68
C ASN A 81 -32.70 0.73 2.31
N ALA A 82 -34.00 0.65 2.55
CA ALA A 82 -34.79 -0.56 2.30
C ALA A 82 -35.19 -0.79 0.84
N ASN A 83 -35.02 0.19 -0.04
CA ASN A 83 -35.39 0.05 -1.44
C ASN A 83 -34.35 -0.71 -2.25
N GLU A 84 -34.60 -2.00 -2.49
CA GLU A 84 -33.69 -2.91 -3.24
C GLU A 84 -33.38 -2.45 -4.69
N LYS A 85 -34.20 -1.55 -5.26
CA LYS A 85 -33.97 -1.03 -6.62
C LYS A 85 -33.03 0.16 -6.69
N THR A 86 -32.70 0.76 -5.56
CA THR A 86 -31.84 1.93 -5.48
C THR A 86 -30.42 1.53 -5.10
N SER A 87 -29.43 1.88 -5.92
CA SER A 87 -28.04 1.72 -5.54
C SER A 87 -27.64 2.86 -4.61
N TYR A 88 -27.39 2.57 -3.36
CA TYR A 88 -26.93 3.50 -2.34
C TYR A 88 -25.41 3.62 -2.31
N ASP A 89 -24.70 2.61 -2.80
CA ASP A 89 -23.25 2.63 -3.02
C ASP A 89 -22.96 3.30 -4.37
N LEU A 90 -22.26 4.41 -4.31
CA LEU A 90 -21.92 5.25 -5.46
C LEU A 90 -20.49 4.98 -5.95
N ALA A 91 -19.78 3.95 -5.40
CA ALA A 91 -18.47 3.55 -5.87
C ALA A 91 -18.51 3.14 -7.35
N ASN A 92 -17.63 3.72 -8.16
CA ASN A 92 -17.48 3.31 -9.54
C ASN A 92 -16.52 2.11 -9.67
N LYS A 93 -16.44 1.51 -10.87
CA LYS A 93 -15.57 0.35 -11.12
C LYS A 93 -14.08 0.68 -11.01
N GLU A 94 -13.71 1.91 -11.30
CA GLU A 94 -12.34 2.41 -11.19
C GLU A 94 -11.93 2.50 -9.72
N ASP A 95 -12.79 3.11 -8.88
CA ASP A 95 -12.57 3.23 -7.44
C ASP A 95 -12.45 1.87 -6.76
N MET A 96 -13.34 0.92 -7.10
CA MET A 96 -13.28 -0.43 -6.54
C MET A 96 -12.02 -1.17 -6.97
N THR A 97 -11.61 -1.04 -8.24
CA THR A 97 -10.35 -1.60 -8.74
C THR A 97 -9.16 -0.97 -8.02
N GLY A 98 -9.16 0.35 -7.87
CA GLY A 98 -8.14 1.10 -7.15
C GLY A 98 -8.02 0.67 -5.69
N LYS A 99 -9.13 0.50 -4.99
CA LYS A 99 -9.15 0.00 -3.59
C LYS A 99 -8.56 -1.40 -3.47
N LEU A 100 -8.96 -2.33 -4.32
CA LEU A 100 -8.44 -3.69 -4.33
C LEU A 100 -6.94 -3.71 -4.63
N PHE A 101 -6.51 -3.00 -5.67
CA PHE A 101 -5.11 -2.95 -6.05
C PHE A 101 -4.27 -2.19 -5.03
N GLY A 102 -4.77 -1.08 -4.50
CA GLY A 102 -4.09 -0.30 -3.48
C GLY A 102 -3.86 -1.07 -2.19
N SER A 103 -4.76 -1.97 -1.82
CA SER A 103 -4.61 -2.78 -0.61
C SER A 103 -3.69 -3.99 -0.79
N LEU A 104 -3.76 -4.70 -1.91
CA LEU A 104 -3.07 -5.97 -2.09
C LEU A 104 -1.73 -5.85 -2.85
N LEU A 105 -1.68 -5.05 -3.93
CA LEU A 105 -0.51 -5.03 -4.80
C LEU A 105 0.75 -4.45 -4.13
N PRO A 106 0.71 -3.37 -3.34
CA PRO A 106 1.90 -2.89 -2.63
C PRO A 106 2.49 -3.96 -1.71
N MET A 107 1.64 -4.70 -0.99
CA MET A 107 2.05 -5.80 -0.12
C MET A 107 2.76 -6.90 -0.92
N LEU A 108 2.15 -7.37 -2.01
CA LEU A 108 2.73 -8.42 -2.85
C LEU A 108 4.04 -7.97 -3.49
N LEU A 109 4.10 -6.73 -4.00
CA LEU A 109 5.31 -6.16 -4.59
C LEU A 109 6.47 -6.13 -3.59
N ILE A 110 6.22 -5.66 -2.37
CA ILE A 110 7.24 -5.61 -1.32
C ILE A 110 7.72 -7.01 -0.95
N ILE A 111 6.83 -7.99 -0.82
CA ILE A 111 7.19 -9.39 -0.54
C ILE A 111 8.06 -9.95 -1.67
N PHE A 112 7.73 -9.69 -2.93
CA PHE A 112 8.51 -10.17 -4.06
C PHE A 112 9.88 -9.50 -4.17
N ILE A 113 9.95 -8.18 -3.95
CA ILE A 113 11.23 -7.46 -3.88
C ILE A 113 12.08 -8.03 -2.75
N TRP A 114 11.50 -8.23 -1.56
CA TRP A 114 12.18 -8.83 -0.41
C TRP A 114 12.72 -10.21 -0.75
N SER A 115 11.90 -11.09 -1.32
CA SER A 115 12.30 -12.44 -1.71
C SER A 115 13.45 -12.43 -2.70
N GLY A 116 13.40 -11.55 -3.70
CA GLY A 116 14.49 -11.36 -4.65
C GLY A 116 15.79 -10.89 -3.99
N CYS A 117 15.70 -9.91 -3.08
CA CYS A 117 16.86 -9.40 -2.34
C CYS A 117 17.46 -10.48 -1.42
N MET A 118 16.62 -11.23 -0.71
CA MET A 118 17.04 -12.31 0.21
C MET A 118 17.69 -13.48 -0.51
N SER A 119 17.34 -13.75 -1.76
CA SER A 119 17.93 -14.83 -2.54
C SER A 119 19.39 -14.57 -2.96
N VAL A 120 19.80 -13.31 -3.07
CA VAL A 120 21.10 -12.96 -3.67
C VAL A 120 22.04 -12.21 -2.72
N ALA A 121 21.55 -11.30 -1.88
CA ALA A 121 22.41 -10.43 -1.11
C ALA A 121 23.15 -11.13 0.04
N PRO A 122 22.54 -12.02 0.84
CA PRO A 122 23.25 -12.79 1.85
C PRO A 122 24.32 -13.69 1.25
N GLU A 123 24.03 -14.34 0.12
CA GLU A 123 24.97 -15.23 -0.57
C GLU A 123 26.19 -14.47 -1.11
N SER A 124 25.96 -13.28 -1.67
CA SER A 124 27.05 -12.45 -2.22
C SER A 124 27.96 -11.83 -1.16
N ILE A 125 27.50 -11.63 0.07
CA ILE A 125 28.29 -10.94 1.10
C ILE A 125 28.71 -11.94 2.19
N ALA A 126 27.76 -12.54 2.92
CA ALA A 126 28.07 -13.51 3.96
C ALA A 126 28.63 -14.80 3.36
N GLY A 127 28.14 -15.27 2.20
CA GLY A 127 28.64 -16.46 1.53
C GLY A 127 30.07 -16.31 1.02
N GLU A 128 30.45 -15.14 0.50
CA GLU A 128 31.87 -14.89 0.14
C GLU A 128 32.77 -14.83 1.37
N LYS A 129 32.26 -14.32 2.49
CA LYS A 129 32.98 -14.32 3.76
C LYS A 129 33.13 -15.74 4.31
N GLU A 130 32.08 -16.54 4.29
CA GLU A 130 32.08 -17.95 4.72
C GLU A 130 33.08 -18.80 3.92
N ARG A 131 33.15 -18.60 2.61
CA ARG A 131 34.10 -19.28 1.71
C ARG A 131 35.50 -18.66 1.73
N GLY A 132 35.72 -17.55 2.41
CA GLY A 132 37.00 -16.85 2.45
C GLY A 132 37.35 -16.06 1.17
N THR A 133 36.52 -16.08 0.16
CA THR A 133 36.76 -15.39 -1.13
C THR A 133 36.71 -13.86 -1.02
N ILE A 134 36.10 -13.33 0.04
CA ILE A 134 36.10 -11.89 0.32
C ILE A 134 37.54 -11.35 0.50
N ALA A 135 38.43 -12.15 1.08
CA ALA A 135 39.85 -11.78 1.25
C ALA A 135 40.53 -11.48 -0.08
N THR A 136 40.29 -12.31 -1.10
CA THR A 136 40.85 -12.11 -2.44
C THR A 136 40.33 -10.81 -3.08
N LEU A 137 39.04 -10.48 -2.88
CA LEU A 137 38.47 -9.23 -3.36
C LEU A 137 39.07 -8.01 -2.65
N LEU A 138 39.34 -8.14 -1.35
CA LEU A 138 39.90 -7.06 -0.54
C LEU A 138 41.39 -6.78 -0.81
N VAL A 139 42.12 -7.71 -1.41
CA VAL A 139 43.53 -7.51 -1.82
C VAL A 139 43.65 -6.84 -3.20
N THR A 140 42.57 -6.80 -3.98
CA THR A 140 42.60 -6.12 -5.29
C THR A 140 42.76 -4.61 -5.13
N PRO A 141 43.42 -3.91 -6.09
CA PRO A 141 43.65 -2.46 -6.05
C PRO A 141 42.38 -1.63 -6.34
N MET A 142 41.24 -2.08 -5.83
CA MET A 142 39.94 -1.43 -6.00
C MET A 142 39.53 -0.71 -4.70
N SER A 143 38.93 0.49 -4.81
CA SER A 143 38.44 1.17 -3.62
C SER A 143 37.26 0.41 -2.98
N ARG A 144 37.18 0.41 -1.66
CA ARG A 144 36.10 -0.26 -0.90
C ARG A 144 34.73 0.28 -1.25
N GLN A 145 34.68 1.58 -1.56
CA GLN A 145 33.45 2.24 -2.02
C GLN A 145 32.99 1.70 -3.39
N ALA A 146 33.93 1.53 -4.33
CA ALA A 146 33.61 0.93 -5.62
C ALA A 146 33.13 -0.52 -5.50
N LEU A 147 33.73 -1.29 -4.57
CA LEU A 147 33.31 -2.65 -4.27
C LEU A 147 31.89 -2.67 -3.68
N ALA A 148 31.60 -1.83 -2.69
CA ALA A 148 30.29 -1.74 -2.06
C ALA A 148 29.20 -1.32 -3.06
N LEU A 149 29.44 -0.26 -3.84
CA LEU A 149 28.52 0.20 -4.88
C LEU A 149 28.33 -0.86 -5.97
N GLY A 150 29.41 -1.46 -6.46
CA GLY A 150 29.34 -2.51 -7.49
C GLY A 150 28.48 -3.71 -7.05
N LYS A 151 28.66 -4.17 -5.80
CA LYS A 151 27.84 -5.24 -5.24
C LYS A 151 26.38 -4.83 -5.13
N ILE A 152 26.08 -3.69 -4.52
CA ILE A 152 24.70 -3.22 -4.36
C ILE A 152 24.02 -3.09 -5.72
N LEU A 153 24.66 -2.47 -6.70
CA LEU A 153 24.06 -2.30 -8.02
C LEU A 153 23.85 -3.64 -8.76
N ALA A 154 24.85 -4.52 -8.75
CA ALA A 154 24.73 -5.84 -9.39
C ALA A 154 23.61 -6.68 -8.76
N LEU A 155 23.55 -6.73 -7.43
CA LEU A 155 22.52 -7.45 -6.69
C LEU A 155 21.14 -6.83 -6.91
N SER A 156 21.06 -5.51 -7.00
CA SER A 156 19.81 -4.79 -7.26
C SER A 156 19.23 -5.13 -8.64
N ILE A 157 20.07 -5.33 -9.66
CA ILE A 157 19.60 -5.74 -10.99
C ILE A 157 18.94 -7.13 -10.91
N ILE A 158 19.56 -8.09 -10.23
CA ILE A 158 19.04 -9.45 -10.11
C ILE A 158 17.74 -9.45 -9.27
N ALA A 159 17.74 -8.76 -8.12
CA ALA A 159 16.57 -8.65 -7.27
C ALA A 159 15.40 -7.93 -7.97
N PHE A 160 15.69 -6.88 -8.75
CA PHE A 160 14.71 -6.17 -9.54
C PHE A 160 14.08 -7.07 -10.61
N LEU A 161 14.88 -7.82 -11.37
CA LEU A 161 14.37 -8.77 -12.38
C LEU A 161 13.48 -9.83 -11.74
N SER A 162 13.84 -10.34 -10.56
CA SER A 162 13.03 -11.28 -9.78
C SER A 162 11.70 -10.63 -9.36
N GLY A 163 11.74 -9.43 -8.82
CA GLY A 163 10.55 -8.68 -8.40
C GLY A 163 9.61 -8.38 -9.57
N VAL A 164 10.13 -7.91 -10.69
CA VAL A 164 9.35 -7.63 -11.92
C VAL A 164 8.71 -8.91 -12.46
N SER A 165 9.45 -10.01 -12.54
CA SER A 165 8.91 -11.28 -13.03
C SER A 165 7.75 -11.76 -12.16
N SER A 166 7.88 -11.66 -10.85
CA SER A 166 6.83 -12.02 -9.90
C SER A 166 5.62 -11.09 -10.01
N PHE A 167 5.85 -9.78 -10.18
CA PHE A 167 4.78 -8.81 -10.40
C PHE A 167 3.99 -9.10 -11.67
N VAL A 168 4.68 -9.32 -12.79
CA VAL A 168 4.05 -9.65 -14.09
C VAL A 168 3.22 -10.93 -13.95
N GLY A 169 3.76 -11.96 -13.30
CA GLY A 169 3.04 -13.21 -13.05
C GLY A 169 1.77 -13.01 -12.23
N THR A 170 1.84 -12.25 -11.14
CA THR A 170 0.70 -11.94 -10.29
C THR A 170 -0.34 -11.11 -11.05
N PHE A 171 0.09 -10.05 -11.72
CA PHE A 171 -0.78 -9.16 -12.48
C PHE A 171 -1.51 -9.90 -13.61
N ALA A 172 -0.84 -10.82 -14.29
CA ALA A 172 -1.45 -11.66 -15.31
C ALA A 172 -2.46 -12.67 -14.75
N SER A 173 -2.32 -13.07 -13.47
CA SER A 173 -3.24 -14.02 -12.82
C SER A 173 -4.48 -13.35 -12.23
N LEU A 174 -4.46 -12.02 -12.00
CA LEU A 174 -5.58 -11.29 -11.38
C LEU A 174 -6.92 -11.49 -12.09
N PRO A 175 -7.03 -11.39 -13.44
CA PRO A 175 -8.32 -11.62 -14.12
C PRO A 175 -8.89 -13.00 -13.85
N ALA A 176 -8.05 -14.03 -13.71
CA ALA A 176 -8.50 -15.38 -13.41
C ALA A 176 -9.00 -15.54 -11.95
N MET A 177 -8.40 -14.82 -11.02
CA MET A 177 -8.81 -14.83 -9.60
C MET A 177 -10.18 -14.15 -9.40
N TYR A 178 -10.51 -13.17 -10.22
CA TYR A 178 -11.75 -12.39 -10.10
C TYR A 178 -12.82 -12.72 -11.12
N GLN A 179 -12.72 -13.87 -11.82
CA GLN A 179 -13.71 -14.32 -12.83
C GLN A 179 -15.14 -14.52 -12.29
N GLY A 180 -15.36 -14.44 -10.99
CA GLY A 180 -16.68 -14.56 -10.35
C GLY A 180 -17.28 -13.23 -9.85
N MET A 181 -16.57 -12.11 -9.97
CA MET A 181 -17.09 -10.79 -9.60
C MET A 181 -17.76 -10.14 -10.81
N GLU A 182 -19.02 -9.70 -10.68
CA GLU A 182 -19.78 -8.99 -11.72
C GLU A 182 -19.11 -7.71 -12.21
N SER A 183 -18.24 -7.14 -11.40
CA SER A 183 -17.33 -6.05 -11.76
C SER A 183 -15.95 -6.61 -12.14
N GLY A 184 -15.77 -7.01 -13.39
CA GLY A 184 -14.46 -7.45 -13.89
C GLY A 184 -13.37 -6.41 -13.58
N VAL A 185 -12.23 -6.87 -13.05
CA VAL A 185 -11.04 -6.03 -12.81
C VAL A 185 -10.56 -5.46 -14.13
N ASN A 186 -10.69 -4.15 -14.30
CA ASN A 186 -10.25 -3.47 -15.51
C ASN A 186 -8.93 -2.71 -15.23
N THR A 187 -7.85 -3.19 -15.83
CA THR A 187 -6.52 -2.57 -15.71
C THR A 187 -6.30 -1.40 -16.64
N ALA A 188 -7.24 -1.14 -17.57
CA ALA A 188 -7.14 -0.06 -18.55
C ALA A 188 -7.22 1.36 -17.96
N PHE A 189 -7.57 1.47 -16.69
CA PHE A 189 -7.60 2.77 -15.99
C PHE A 189 -6.20 3.32 -15.70
N TYR A 190 -5.18 2.45 -15.58
CA TYR A 190 -3.81 2.89 -15.30
C TYR A 190 -3.11 3.36 -16.56
N GLY A 191 -2.65 4.61 -16.55
CA GLY A 191 -1.93 5.22 -17.65
C GLY A 191 -0.42 4.94 -17.64
N ALA A 192 0.26 5.30 -18.73
CA ALA A 192 1.73 5.14 -18.82
C ALA A 192 2.48 5.89 -17.71
N LYS A 193 1.94 6.99 -17.20
CA LYS A 193 2.50 7.78 -16.10
C LYS A 193 2.51 6.98 -14.78
N ASP A 194 1.41 6.28 -14.47
CA ASP A 194 1.27 5.48 -13.25
C ASP A 194 2.27 4.32 -13.24
N PHE A 195 2.41 3.64 -14.38
CA PHE A 195 3.41 2.58 -14.55
C PHE A 195 4.84 3.12 -14.45
N ALA A 196 5.13 4.31 -14.99
CA ALA A 196 6.45 4.93 -14.87
C ALA A 196 6.79 5.25 -13.42
N TYR A 197 5.85 5.78 -12.66
CA TYR A 197 6.04 6.06 -11.23
C TYR A 197 6.20 4.78 -10.41
N LEU A 198 5.37 3.75 -10.64
CA LEU A 198 5.55 2.44 -10.03
C LEU A 198 6.94 1.87 -10.31
N PHE A 199 7.40 1.95 -11.55
CA PHE A 199 8.72 1.46 -11.95
C PHE A 199 9.86 2.16 -11.19
N ILE A 200 9.81 3.49 -11.09
CA ILE A 200 10.80 4.28 -10.35
C ILE A 200 10.79 3.94 -8.85
N ILE A 201 9.61 3.81 -8.26
CA ILE A 201 9.46 3.42 -6.85
C ILE A 201 10.03 2.01 -6.62
N ILE A 202 9.68 1.03 -7.47
CA ILE A 202 10.16 -0.35 -7.38
C ILE A 202 11.69 -0.40 -7.45
N ILE A 203 12.30 0.32 -8.40
CA ILE A 203 13.77 0.38 -8.52
C ILE A 203 14.40 0.97 -7.26
N SER A 204 13.94 2.14 -6.83
CA SER A 204 14.52 2.82 -5.66
C SER A 204 14.38 1.99 -4.37
N THR A 205 13.24 1.32 -4.20
CA THR A 205 12.98 0.42 -3.07
C THR A 205 13.85 -0.82 -3.11
N THR A 206 14.04 -1.41 -4.30
CA THR A 206 14.90 -2.59 -4.49
C THR A 206 16.35 -2.26 -4.11
N ILE A 207 16.88 -1.13 -4.58
CA ILE A 207 18.25 -0.69 -4.26
C ILE A 207 18.39 -0.46 -2.75
N LEU A 208 17.42 0.19 -2.13
CA LEU A 208 17.43 0.40 -0.67
C LEU A 208 17.40 -0.93 0.09
N MET A 209 16.51 -1.86 -0.27
CA MET A 209 16.42 -3.17 0.39
C MET A 209 17.69 -3.99 0.24
N VAL A 210 18.28 -4.04 -0.96
CA VAL A 210 19.57 -4.69 -1.19
C VAL A 210 20.64 -4.06 -0.29
N ALA A 211 20.69 -2.75 -0.17
CA ALA A 211 21.68 -2.07 0.66
C ALA A 211 21.51 -2.43 2.15
N VAL A 212 20.27 -2.43 2.67
CA VAL A 212 19.97 -2.84 4.06
C VAL A 212 20.39 -4.28 4.31
N ILE A 213 19.97 -5.22 3.46
CA ILE A 213 20.30 -6.64 3.58
C ILE A 213 21.81 -6.86 3.46
N SER A 214 22.49 -6.12 2.58
CA SER A 214 23.94 -6.20 2.41
C SER A 214 24.70 -5.77 3.67
N VAL A 215 24.28 -4.69 4.31
CA VAL A 215 24.87 -4.22 5.57
C VAL A 215 24.66 -5.28 6.68
N LEU A 216 23.44 -5.79 6.83
CA LEU A 216 23.16 -6.84 7.82
C LEU A 216 23.94 -8.12 7.54
N SER A 217 24.07 -8.52 6.27
CA SER A 217 24.83 -9.70 5.87
C SER A 217 26.32 -9.56 6.16
N ALA A 218 26.89 -8.36 6.14
CA ALA A 218 28.29 -8.13 6.42
C ALA A 218 28.65 -8.37 7.89
N PHE A 219 27.70 -8.27 8.83
CA PHE A 219 27.91 -8.65 10.24
C PHE A 219 27.96 -10.16 10.45
N ALA A 220 27.26 -10.93 9.62
CA ALA A 220 27.17 -12.37 9.75
C ALA A 220 28.47 -13.09 9.35
N LYS A 221 28.69 -14.29 9.88
CA LYS A 221 29.83 -15.16 9.55
C LYS A 221 29.47 -16.18 8.47
N SER A 222 28.21 -16.49 8.31
CA SER A 222 27.69 -17.44 7.32
C SER A 222 26.38 -16.95 6.70
N VAL A 223 26.00 -17.55 5.58
CA VAL A 223 24.71 -17.27 4.93
C VAL A 223 23.54 -17.58 5.87
N LYS A 224 23.63 -18.68 6.62
CA LYS A 224 22.58 -19.07 7.58
C LYS A 224 22.43 -18.04 8.71
N GLU A 225 23.53 -17.52 9.23
CA GLU A 225 23.52 -16.48 10.26
C GLU A 225 22.95 -15.17 9.69
N ALA A 226 23.34 -14.79 8.48
CA ALA A 226 22.83 -13.62 7.80
C ALA A 226 21.30 -13.68 7.65
N THR A 227 20.77 -14.78 7.13
CA THR A 227 19.33 -14.96 6.97
C THR A 227 18.59 -14.91 8.31
N THR A 228 19.17 -15.43 9.38
CA THR A 228 18.60 -15.37 10.73
C THR A 228 18.56 -13.93 11.27
N LEU A 229 19.63 -13.16 11.06
CA LEU A 229 19.71 -11.75 11.46
C LEU A 229 18.73 -10.86 10.71
N ILE A 230 18.47 -11.19 9.44
CA ILE A 230 17.61 -10.39 8.57
C ILE A 230 16.12 -10.74 8.77
N SER A 231 15.81 -11.97 9.19
CA SER A 231 14.42 -12.44 9.33
C SER A 231 13.49 -11.53 10.16
N PRO A 232 13.91 -10.93 11.30
CA PRO A 232 13.07 -10.02 12.06
C PRO A 232 12.66 -8.77 11.27
N LEU A 233 13.53 -8.32 10.36
CA LEU A 233 13.22 -7.15 9.52
C LEU A 233 12.03 -7.44 8.58
N MET A 234 11.90 -8.67 8.10
CA MET A 234 10.74 -9.07 7.29
C MET A 234 9.43 -8.89 8.06
N VAL A 235 9.41 -9.27 9.35
CA VAL A 235 8.21 -9.10 10.18
C VAL A 235 7.85 -7.61 10.31
N VAL A 236 8.85 -6.75 10.53
CA VAL A 236 8.64 -5.29 10.59
C VAL A 236 8.08 -4.76 9.27
N ILE A 237 8.66 -5.18 8.14
CA ILE A 237 8.19 -4.79 6.80
C ILE A 237 6.74 -5.27 6.57
N MET A 238 6.42 -6.51 6.94
CA MET A 238 5.04 -7.02 6.83
C MET A 238 4.06 -6.17 7.64
N VAL A 239 4.39 -5.82 8.88
CA VAL A 239 3.55 -4.92 9.69
C VAL A 239 3.37 -3.59 8.99
N MET A 240 4.45 -3.00 8.43
CA MET A 240 4.38 -1.75 7.68
C MET A 240 3.46 -1.82 6.46
N THR A 241 3.36 -2.97 5.78
CA THR A 241 2.47 -3.12 4.61
C THR A 241 0.99 -3.13 4.98
N PHE A 242 0.64 -3.47 6.21
CA PHE A 242 -0.74 -3.42 6.70
C PHE A 242 -1.14 -2.05 7.26
N LEU A 243 -0.17 -1.20 7.65
CA LEU A 243 -0.49 0.11 8.25
C LEU A 243 -1.40 0.99 7.37
N PRO A 244 -1.22 1.10 6.04
CA PRO A 244 -2.11 1.89 5.20
C PRO A 244 -3.56 1.43 5.23
N MET A 245 -3.82 0.13 5.50
CA MET A 245 -5.19 -0.42 5.60
C MET A 245 -5.93 0.05 6.85
N PHE A 246 -5.20 0.50 7.88
CA PHE A 246 -5.76 1.04 9.12
C PHE A 246 -5.66 2.56 9.19
N SER A 247 -5.04 3.19 8.20
CA SER A 247 -5.00 4.64 8.09
C SER A 247 -6.41 5.11 7.76
N LYS A 248 -6.97 5.95 8.62
CA LYS A 248 -8.20 6.67 8.28
C LYS A 248 -7.87 7.51 7.05
N GLY A 249 -8.72 7.46 6.04
CA GLY A 249 -8.54 8.12 4.74
C GLY A 249 -8.42 9.65 4.79
N ASP A 250 -7.72 10.19 5.80
CA ASP A 250 -7.40 11.61 5.86
C ASP A 250 -6.69 11.99 4.56
N SER A 251 -7.29 12.87 3.81
CA SER A 251 -6.84 13.38 2.52
C SER A 251 -5.42 13.97 2.53
N GLU A 252 -4.83 14.19 3.70
CA GLU A 252 -3.48 14.70 3.88
C GLU A 252 -2.61 13.75 4.70
N THR A 253 -2.01 12.76 4.01
CA THR A 253 -0.93 11.97 4.61
C THR A 253 0.23 12.90 4.97
N PRO A 254 0.67 12.98 6.24
CA PRO A 254 1.78 13.86 6.63
C PRO A 254 3.04 13.55 5.83
N ILE A 255 3.71 14.59 5.32
CA ILE A 255 4.97 14.46 4.56
C ILE A 255 6.02 13.66 5.33
N THR A 256 5.99 13.69 6.66
CA THR A 256 6.89 12.95 7.53
C THR A 256 6.84 11.44 7.31
N LEU A 257 5.70 10.88 6.91
CA LEU A 257 5.56 9.44 6.61
C LEU A 257 6.30 9.05 5.33
N PHE A 258 6.43 9.97 4.37
CA PHE A 258 7.22 9.75 3.15
C PHE A 258 8.73 9.79 3.40
N LEU A 259 9.18 10.18 4.60
CA LEU A 259 10.58 10.10 5.00
C LEU A 259 10.94 8.75 5.65
N LEU A 260 9.96 7.95 6.07
CA LEU A 260 10.22 6.64 6.67
C LEU A 260 10.68 5.65 5.59
N PRO A 261 11.86 5.03 5.73
CA PRO A 261 12.39 4.11 4.72
C PRO A 261 11.47 2.89 4.56
N ILE A 262 11.30 2.42 3.33
CA ILE A 262 10.42 1.31 2.94
C ILE A 262 8.93 1.68 3.05
N TYR A 263 8.48 2.27 4.17
CA TYR A 263 7.09 2.68 4.34
C TYR A 263 6.66 3.76 3.33
N ASN A 264 7.57 4.70 3.01
CA ASN A 264 7.36 5.68 1.94
C ASN A 264 6.99 5.03 0.59
N SER A 265 7.67 3.94 0.26
CA SER A 265 7.42 3.21 -0.99
C SER A 265 6.07 2.51 -0.98
N ILE A 266 5.68 1.92 0.16
CA ILE A 266 4.37 1.29 0.36
C ILE A 266 3.26 2.33 0.19
N LEU A 267 3.39 3.49 0.84
CA LEU A 267 2.43 4.60 0.72
C LEU A 267 2.31 5.11 -0.72
N CYS A 268 3.45 5.32 -1.40
CA CYS A 268 3.43 5.76 -2.80
C CYS A 268 2.75 4.74 -3.71
N MET A 269 3.07 3.45 -3.56
CA MET A 269 2.42 2.39 -4.34
C MET A 269 0.91 2.36 -4.08
N ASN A 270 0.50 2.44 -2.80
CA ASN A 270 -0.92 2.50 -2.43
C ASN A 270 -1.60 3.69 -3.10
N LYS A 271 -1.06 4.89 -2.96
CA LYS A 271 -1.62 6.11 -3.57
C LYS A 271 -1.66 6.06 -5.10
N ILE A 272 -0.66 5.42 -5.75
CA ILE A 272 -0.69 5.25 -7.22
C ILE A 272 -1.84 4.33 -7.62
N PHE A 273 -2.02 3.21 -6.93
CA PHE A 273 -3.11 2.29 -7.23
C PHE A 273 -4.50 2.86 -6.92
N THR A 274 -4.62 3.74 -5.92
CA THR A 274 -5.88 4.41 -5.57
C THR A 274 -6.09 5.76 -6.28
N PHE A 275 -5.23 6.11 -7.24
CA PHE A 275 -5.28 7.37 -8.02
C PHE A 275 -5.22 8.65 -7.18
N SER A 276 -4.70 8.57 -5.94
CA SER A 276 -4.64 9.69 -4.98
C SER A 276 -3.23 10.27 -4.77
N TYR A 277 -2.29 9.96 -5.67
CA TYR A 277 -0.90 10.39 -5.54
C TYR A 277 -0.63 11.80 -6.05
N SER A 278 0.32 12.48 -5.40
CA SER A 278 0.95 13.70 -5.91
C SER A 278 2.32 13.39 -6.52
N ASN A 279 2.72 14.17 -7.53
CA ASN A 279 4.09 14.08 -8.08
C ASN A 279 5.16 14.34 -7.01
N ILE A 280 4.84 15.18 -6.02
CA ILE A 280 5.71 15.54 -4.90
C ILE A 280 5.91 14.32 -3.98
N ASP A 281 4.88 13.54 -3.70
CA ASP A 281 4.95 12.34 -2.87
C ASP A 281 5.98 11.35 -3.43
N VAL A 282 5.88 11.07 -4.73
CA VAL A 282 6.80 10.18 -5.45
C VAL A 282 8.24 10.71 -5.40
N LEU A 283 8.42 12.01 -5.63
CA LEU A 283 9.76 12.63 -5.61
C LEU A 283 10.40 12.52 -4.22
N ILE A 284 9.65 12.83 -3.16
CA ILE A 284 10.15 12.77 -1.77
C ILE A 284 10.53 11.33 -1.40
N ALA A 285 9.67 10.35 -1.74
CA ALA A 285 9.95 8.96 -1.43
C ALA A 285 11.21 8.44 -2.14
N VAL A 286 11.36 8.73 -3.43
CA VAL A 286 12.54 8.34 -4.20
C VAL A 286 13.79 9.03 -3.68
N ALA A 287 13.73 10.34 -3.39
CA ALA A 287 14.86 11.08 -2.82
C ALA A 287 15.27 10.51 -1.45
N ALA A 288 14.31 10.21 -0.59
CA ALA A 288 14.57 9.58 0.71
C ALA A 288 15.27 8.22 0.54
N ASN A 289 14.77 7.36 -0.37
CA ASN A 289 15.38 6.06 -0.65
C ASN A 289 16.82 6.19 -1.15
N ILE A 290 17.12 7.18 -2.01
CA ILE A 290 18.47 7.43 -2.51
C ILE A 290 19.38 7.90 -1.37
N VAL A 291 18.92 8.79 -0.51
CA VAL A 291 19.70 9.29 0.65
C VAL A 291 20.01 8.14 1.61
N TYR A 292 19.03 7.33 1.98
CA TYR A 292 19.24 6.17 2.85
C TYR A 292 20.19 5.15 2.22
N THR A 293 20.05 4.88 0.93
CA THR A 293 20.97 3.99 0.21
C THR A 293 22.40 4.55 0.23
N GLY A 294 22.56 5.85 0.01
CA GLY A 294 23.88 6.50 0.08
C GLY A 294 24.54 6.34 1.46
N VAL A 295 23.78 6.53 2.54
CA VAL A 295 24.26 6.29 3.90
C VAL A 295 24.65 4.83 4.11
N LEU A 296 23.82 3.88 3.66
CA LEU A 296 24.11 2.45 3.80
C LEU A 296 25.33 2.01 2.99
N VAL A 297 25.55 2.58 1.80
CA VAL A 297 26.78 2.37 1.02
C VAL A 297 28.02 2.84 1.81
N LEU A 298 27.95 3.99 2.46
CA LEU A 298 29.05 4.49 3.29
C LEU A 298 29.31 3.57 4.50
N VAL A 299 28.23 3.07 5.13
CA VAL A 299 28.33 2.09 6.23
C VAL A 299 28.99 0.80 5.73
N LEU A 300 28.53 0.23 4.64
CA LEU A 300 29.07 -0.99 4.05
C LEU A 300 30.54 -0.82 3.65
N THR A 301 30.90 0.36 3.10
CA THR A 301 32.28 0.70 2.76
C THR A 301 33.18 0.63 4.00
N LYS A 302 32.75 1.26 5.12
CA LYS A 302 33.50 1.22 6.39
C LYS A 302 33.58 -0.19 6.96
N MET A 303 32.56 -1.02 6.75
CA MET A 303 32.59 -2.42 7.18
C MET A 303 33.61 -3.24 6.38
N PHE A 304 33.76 -2.96 5.08
CA PHE A 304 34.79 -3.60 4.24
C PHE A 304 36.22 -3.15 4.59
N ASP A 305 36.40 -2.00 5.20
CA ASP A 305 37.69 -1.55 5.74
C ASP A 305 38.03 -2.17 7.10
N SER A 306 37.02 -2.74 7.81
CA SER A 306 37.21 -3.31 9.14
C SER A 306 37.63 -4.77 9.06
N GLU A 307 38.90 -5.05 9.33
CA GLU A 307 39.43 -6.42 9.42
C GLU A 307 38.66 -7.27 10.44
N LYS A 308 38.26 -6.67 11.58
CA LYS A 308 37.50 -7.33 12.63
C LYS A 308 36.14 -7.85 12.14
N ILE A 309 35.49 -7.10 11.25
CA ILE A 309 34.18 -7.49 10.68
C ILE A 309 34.39 -8.52 9.56
N MET A 310 35.34 -8.26 8.66
CA MET A 310 35.51 -9.08 7.45
C MET A 310 36.21 -10.43 7.71
N PHE A 311 37.06 -10.51 8.70
CA PHE A 311 37.83 -11.74 9.02
C PHE A 311 37.42 -12.37 10.35
N SER A 312 36.27 -11.97 10.93
CA SER A 312 35.73 -12.65 12.12
C SER A 312 35.34 -14.10 11.77
N LYS A 313 36.10 -15.06 12.34
CA LYS A 313 35.79 -16.51 12.29
C LYS A 313 34.70 -16.87 13.29
#